data_bf35413251eec1841e3abb99c14ee153
#
_entry.id   bf35413251eec1841e3abb99c14ee153
#
_cell.length_a   1.000
_cell.length_b   1.000
_cell.length_c   1.000
_cell.angle_alpha   90.00
_cell.angle_beta   90.00
_cell.angle_gamma   90.00
#
_symmetry.space_group_name_H-M   'P 1'
#
loop_
_entity.id
_entity.type
_entity.pdbx_description
1 polymer ?
#
loop_
_entity_poly.entity_id
_entity_poly.type
_entity_poly.pdbx_seq_one_letter_code
_entity_poly.pdbx_strand_id
1 'polypeptide(L)'
;MQLLDWHWLISALGDRGLMRWMTIRWNASLVNRQQLRRVFPLNTLLTLSALGWFTCFSGSTIVATDTVVVCPVALRSALQPWCEYREKQGHKLQFVVPAATAGLTRATILALPRRSQVKAILIVGDAPSYVRGDTGTKKISKPPLGSILSVEVPTFYHRAKVNVLFGSDPEIASDSHYADFDGDGRVDVALGRLPAENRQQLTQLVQRIISYEKDYANHVSKRNVHFVAGVGGFGPLADGLIDTISRRLIGGGIPESFDVSMTYASWQSPYCPAPMEFSSTTIDRFNEGGLFWVYMGHGQRYDLDVLRAPECPPLPIYRASDAAKLKVRGVPPICVFLACSTGAFDSPRASISEQMLLAPDGAIAVLAATRVTMPYAMSVMGDSMLRQAFKYRRETLGEIVLLAKQELVAIAGKSGSPNRRLLDQVAAVASPDAGLLKEERQEHSWMFNLLGDPLLKVNYPDGMRVKCAGVVTHGEKLRVTFDAPIVGAAVIEVVTQRGVLREPLIERNVDAVRATLESDRWKGYSEEYEMANDPVWVSVRREVQVGPQSVDVLVDNASSGLQIVRVVIYGKRQLVIGSARVFVAER
;
A
#
# COMPACT_ATOMS: atom_id res chain seq x y z
N MET A 1 -3.49 38.49 5.96
CA MET A 1 -3.84 39.05 7.29
C MET A 1 -5.23 38.51 7.64
N GLN A 2 -5.24 37.42 8.35
CA GLN A 2 -6.19 37.07 9.40
C GLN A 2 -5.77 35.69 9.91
N LEU A 3 -4.97 35.72 10.96
CA LEU A 3 -4.72 34.65 11.90
C LEU A 3 -6.05 34.36 12.59
N LEU A 4 -6.61 33.18 12.38
CA LEU A 4 -7.65 32.66 13.26
C LEU A 4 -6.96 31.96 14.44
N ASP A 5 -7.15 32.61 15.57
CA ASP A 5 -6.60 32.32 16.88
C ASP A 5 -6.87 30.89 17.36
N TRP A 6 -5.80 30.18 17.66
CA TRP A 6 -5.78 28.92 18.40
C TRP A 6 -5.81 29.13 19.93
N HIS A 7 -6.24 30.31 20.40
CA HIS A 7 -6.33 30.62 21.83
C HIS A 7 -7.52 30.01 22.58
N TRP A 8 -8.38 29.23 21.93
CA TRP A 8 -9.58 28.64 22.56
C TRP A 8 -9.32 27.27 23.23
N LEU A 9 -8.15 26.66 23.11
CA LEU A 9 -7.86 25.35 23.69
C LEU A 9 -7.00 25.39 24.97
N ILE A 10 -6.58 26.57 25.44
CA ILE A 10 -5.75 26.72 26.66
C ILE A 10 -6.53 27.30 27.84
N SER A 11 -7.78 27.73 27.65
CA SER A 11 -8.56 28.39 28.72
C SER A 11 -9.56 27.49 29.45
N ALA A 12 -9.55 26.18 29.24
CA ALA A 12 -10.49 25.24 29.89
C ALA A 12 -9.87 24.30 30.94
N LEU A 13 -8.62 24.50 31.35
CA LEU A 13 -8.00 23.75 32.45
C LEU A 13 -7.45 24.72 33.50
N GLY A 14 -8.36 25.38 34.19
CA GLY A 14 -8.12 26.16 35.40
C GLY A 14 -8.75 25.51 36.61
N ASP A 15 -7.90 25.08 37.49
CA ASP A 15 -8.06 24.97 38.97
C ASP A 15 -9.03 24.01 39.65
N ARG A 16 -8.41 23.32 40.57
CA ARG A 16 -8.84 22.65 41.84
C ARG A 16 -9.07 21.15 41.75
N GLY A 17 -8.22 20.39 42.43
CA GLY A 17 -8.20 20.06 43.81
C GLY A 17 -7.47 18.75 44.10
N LEU A 18 -6.61 18.87 45.03
CA LEU A 18 -5.80 17.90 45.77
C LEU A 18 -6.48 16.61 46.25
N MET A 19 -5.70 15.54 46.19
CA MET A 19 -5.56 14.43 47.15
C MET A 19 -6.75 13.53 47.48
N ARG A 20 -6.57 12.23 47.23
CA ARG A 20 -6.52 11.21 48.29
C ARG A 20 -6.04 9.85 47.76
N TRP A 21 -4.99 9.36 48.38
CA TRP A 21 -4.49 7.99 48.37
C TRP A 21 -5.52 7.02 48.96
N MET A 22 -5.73 5.89 48.27
CA MET A 22 -6.14 4.65 48.96
C MET A 22 -5.54 3.44 48.26
N THR A 23 -4.54 2.89 48.91
CA THR A 23 -3.92 1.58 48.69
C THR A 23 -4.92 0.50 49.08
N ILE A 24 -5.22 -0.41 48.17
CA ILE A 24 -5.79 -1.72 48.53
C ILE A 24 -4.86 -2.81 47.99
N ARG A 25 -4.14 -3.42 48.93
CA ARG A 25 -3.45 -4.70 48.78
C ARG A 25 -4.51 -5.80 48.69
N TRP A 26 -4.41 -6.67 47.68
CA TRP A 26 -5.03 -8.00 47.76
C TRP A 26 -3.93 -9.06 47.79
N ASN A 27 -4.00 -9.85 48.86
CA ASN A 27 -3.16 -11.00 49.13
C ASN A 27 -3.49 -12.17 48.19
N ALA A 28 -2.45 -12.83 47.69
CA ALA A 28 -2.52 -14.15 47.13
C ALA A 28 -2.57 -15.18 48.27
N SER A 29 -3.56 -16.07 48.24
CA SER A 29 -3.48 -17.34 48.97
C SER A 29 -4.02 -18.49 48.13
N LEU A 30 -3.12 -19.32 47.72
CA LEU A 30 -3.14 -20.79 47.66
C LEU A 30 -4.53 -21.47 47.73
N VAL A 31 -4.91 -22.12 46.62
CA VAL A 31 -5.77 -23.31 46.67
C VAL A 31 -5.11 -24.46 45.93
N ASN A 32 -4.99 -25.53 46.66
CA ASN A 32 -4.28 -26.77 46.50
C ASN A 32 -4.88 -27.66 45.40
N ARG A 33 -4.00 -28.19 44.53
CA ARG A 33 -4.32 -29.35 43.66
C ARG A 33 -4.20 -30.61 44.52
N GLN A 34 -5.33 -31.21 44.82
CA GLN A 34 -5.49 -32.68 45.04
C GLN A 34 -6.93 -32.93 45.49
N GLN A 35 -7.66 -33.54 44.64
CA GLN A 35 -8.71 -34.57 44.92
C GLN A 35 -9.74 -34.59 43.81
N LEU A 36 -9.66 -35.62 43.03
CA LEU A 36 -10.79 -36.32 42.41
C LEU A 36 -10.24 -37.43 41.50
N ARG A 37 -9.75 -38.47 42.16
CA ARG A 37 -9.70 -39.85 41.61
C ARG A 37 -10.55 -40.70 42.53
N ARG A 38 -11.56 -41.31 41.92
CA ARG A 38 -12.38 -42.51 42.29
C ARG A 38 -13.79 -42.22 41.78
N VAL A 39 -14.33 -42.98 40.82
CA VAL A 39 -14.88 -44.31 40.92
C VAL A 39 -15.47 -44.63 39.52
N PHE A 40 -15.09 -45.71 38.89
CA PHE A 40 -15.96 -46.70 38.30
C PHE A 40 -15.12 -47.87 37.71
N PRO A 41 -15.56 -49.13 37.93
CA PRO A 41 -14.73 -50.33 37.72
C PRO A 41 -14.85 -50.93 36.31
N LEU A 42 -13.81 -51.70 35.99
CA LEU A 42 -13.71 -52.62 34.85
C LEU A 42 -14.75 -53.75 34.92
N ASN A 43 -15.03 -54.24 33.75
CA ASN A 43 -15.39 -55.58 33.29
C ASN A 43 -16.77 -55.71 32.65
N THR A 44 -16.74 -55.92 31.34
CA THR A 44 -17.33 -57.13 30.76
C THR A 44 -16.81 -57.31 29.32
N LEU A 45 -16.01 -58.35 29.14
CA LEU A 45 -15.73 -59.00 27.86
C LEU A 45 -16.98 -59.62 27.34
N LEU A 46 -17.37 -59.42 26.10
CA LEU A 46 -18.11 -60.30 25.28
C LEU A 46 -17.63 -60.27 23.83
N THR A 47 -17.04 -61.37 23.43
CA THR A 47 -16.65 -61.76 22.08
C THR A 47 -17.87 -61.94 21.21
N LEU A 48 -17.90 -61.33 20.03
CA LEU A 48 -18.67 -61.76 18.88
C LEU A 48 -17.85 -61.59 17.61
N SER A 49 -17.59 -62.71 17.03
CA SER A 49 -16.82 -62.98 15.82
C SER A 49 -17.50 -62.48 14.55
N ALA A 50 -16.69 -61.89 13.69
CA ALA A 50 -16.64 -62.00 12.23
C ALA A 50 -17.94 -62.05 11.42
N LEU A 51 -18.13 -61.03 10.60
CA LEU A 51 -18.40 -61.18 9.15
C LEU A 51 -17.96 -59.90 8.44
N GLY A 52 -16.99 -60.04 7.55
CA GLY A 52 -16.40 -58.93 6.83
C GLY A 52 -17.37 -58.30 5.84
N TRP A 53 -17.45 -56.98 5.93
CA TRP A 53 -17.80 -56.14 4.82
C TRP A 53 -16.64 -55.15 4.66
N PHE A 54 -15.73 -55.49 3.74
CA PHE A 54 -14.80 -54.51 3.16
C PHE A 54 -15.64 -53.49 2.37
N THR A 55 -16.16 -52.47 3.03
CA THR A 55 -16.50 -51.25 2.34
C THR A 55 -15.16 -50.54 2.05
N CYS A 56 -14.76 -50.58 0.79
CA CYS A 56 -13.76 -49.67 0.27
C CYS A 56 -14.21 -48.24 0.61
N PHE A 57 -13.80 -47.71 1.74
CA PHE A 57 -13.68 -46.27 1.91
C PHE A 57 -12.60 -45.82 0.92
N SER A 58 -13.07 -45.43 -0.27
CA SER A 58 -12.27 -44.54 -1.12
C SER A 58 -11.92 -43.35 -0.24
N GLY A 59 -10.74 -43.37 0.35
CA GLY A 59 -10.19 -42.23 1.07
C GLY A 59 -10.12 -41.09 0.09
N SER A 60 -11.17 -40.26 0.08
CA SER A 60 -11.07 -38.93 -0.53
C SER A 60 -9.89 -38.28 0.15
N THR A 61 -8.76 -38.23 -0.53
CA THR A 61 -7.62 -37.42 -0.10
C THR A 61 -8.15 -35.99 0.02
N ILE A 62 -8.43 -35.57 1.26
CA ILE A 62 -8.85 -34.20 1.54
C ILE A 62 -7.66 -33.33 1.09
N VAL A 63 -7.77 -32.76 -0.10
CA VAL A 63 -6.76 -31.88 -0.66
C VAL A 63 -6.65 -30.65 0.25
N ALA A 64 -5.45 -30.35 0.67
CA ALA A 64 -5.19 -29.24 1.57
C ALA A 64 -5.52 -27.92 0.88
N THR A 65 -6.49 -27.18 1.38
CA THR A 65 -6.87 -25.85 0.92
C THR A 65 -5.82 -24.83 1.36
N ASP A 66 -5.31 -24.03 0.42
CA ASP A 66 -4.42 -22.91 0.72
C ASP A 66 -5.07 -21.53 0.54
N THR A 67 -6.22 -21.49 -0.16
CA THR A 67 -6.91 -20.23 -0.47
C THR A 67 -8.42 -20.37 -0.26
N VAL A 68 -8.97 -19.51 0.58
CA VAL A 68 -10.42 -19.39 0.79
C VAL A 68 -10.99 -18.29 -0.10
N VAL A 69 -12.08 -18.58 -0.79
CA VAL A 69 -12.77 -17.63 -1.67
C VAL A 69 -14.18 -17.39 -1.14
N VAL A 70 -14.39 -16.23 -0.51
CA VAL A 70 -15.73 -15.79 -0.07
C VAL A 70 -16.42 -15.14 -1.26
N CYS A 71 -17.38 -15.83 -1.89
CA CYS A 71 -17.99 -15.38 -3.13
C CYS A 71 -19.48 -15.69 -3.18
N PRO A 72 -20.34 -14.67 -3.41
CA PRO A 72 -21.75 -14.88 -3.71
C PRO A 72 -21.94 -15.76 -4.93
N VAL A 73 -22.97 -16.63 -4.88
CA VAL A 73 -23.27 -17.57 -5.99
C VAL A 73 -23.44 -16.82 -7.32
N ALA A 74 -24.05 -15.63 -7.29
CA ALA A 74 -24.30 -14.80 -8.46
C ALA A 74 -23.03 -14.37 -9.20
N LEU A 75 -21.86 -14.28 -8.52
CA LEU A 75 -20.58 -13.83 -9.08
C LEU A 75 -19.64 -14.96 -9.50
N ARG A 76 -19.91 -16.21 -9.11
CA ARG A 76 -18.99 -17.35 -9.32
C ARG A 76 -18.63 -17.58 -10.78
N SER A 77 -19.61 -17.46 -11.70
CA SER A 77 -19.34 -17.65 -13.14
C SER A 77 -18.36 -16.62 -13.71
N ALA A 78 -18.43 -15.37 -13.23
CA ALA A 78 -17.52 -14.32 -13.64
C ALA A 78 -16.10 -14.48 -13.03
N LEU A 79 -15.98 -15.17 -11.88
CA LEU A 79 -14.71 -15.46 -11.24
C LEU A 79 -14.03 -16.72 -11.81
N GLN A 80 -14.72 -17.57 -12.55
CA GLN A 80 -14.22 -18.86 -13.03
C GLN A 80 -12.84 -18.77 -13.75
N PRO A 81 -12.58 -17.82 -14.66
CA PRO A 81 -11.26 -17.71 -15.29
C PRO A 81 -10.12 -17.46 -14.29
N TRP A 82 -10.37 -16.70 -13.21
CA TRP A 82 -9.41 -16.50 -12.13
C TRP A 82 -9.16 -17.82 -11.37
N CYS A 83 -10.19 -18.59 -11.08
CA CYS A 83 -10.06 -19.89 -10.40
C CYS A 83 -9.17 -20.82 -11.22
N GLU A 84 -9.46 -21.02 -12.49
CA GLU A 84 -8.66 -21.85 -13.38
C GLU A 84 -7.20 -21.37 -13.49
N TYR A 85 -7.00 -20.06 -13.49
CA TYR A 85 -5.67 -19.48 -13.52
C TYR A 85 -4.89 -19.75 -12.25
N ARG A 86 -5.50 -19.58 -11.06
CA ARG A 86 -4.86 -19.84 -9.77
C ARG A 86 -4.63 -21.33 -9.53
N GLU A 87 -5.56 -22.19 -9.94
CA GLU A 87 -5.41 -23.65 -9.86
C GLU A 87 -4.25 -24.15 -10.73
N LYS A 88 -4.05 -23.59 -11.94
CA LYS A 88 -2.88 -23.87 -12.80
C LYS A 88 -1.56 -23.42 -12.15
N GLN A 89 -1.59 -22.43 -11.27
CA GLN A 89 -0.44 -22.03 -10.46
C GLN A 89 -0.21 -22.92 -9.22
N GLY A 90 -1.10 -23.89 -8.97
CA GLY A 90 -0.99 -24.86 -7.88
C GLY A 90 -1.81 -24.52 -6.64
N HIS A 91 -2.59 -23.41 -6.67
CA HIS A 91 -3.46 -23.07 -5.56
C HIS A 91 -4.62 -24.05 -5.42
N LYS A 92 -5.08 -24.28 -4.17
CA LYS A 92 -6.19 -25.13 -3.81
C LYS A 92 -7.29 -24.28 -3.21
N LEU A 93 -8.34 -24.04 -4.01
CA LEU A 93 -9.40 -23.09 -3.70
C LEU A 93 -10.55 -23.76 -2.92
N GLN A 94 -11.01 -23.09 -1.85
CA GLN A 94 -12.21 -23.47 -1.11
C GLN A 94 -13.22 -22.32 -1.12
N PHE A 95 -14.39 -22.56 -1.68
CA PHE A 95 -15.44 -21.56 -1.72
C PHE A 95 -16.25 -21.53 -0.41
N VAL A 96 -16.53 -20.31 0.05
CA VAL A 96 -17.47 -20.02 1.13
C VAL A 96 -18.53 -19.06 0.57
N VAL A 97 -19.81 -19.39 0.75
CA VAL A 97 -20.91 -18.47 0.45
C VAL A 97 -21.02 -17.47 1.59
N PRO A 98 -21.04 -16.16 1.32
CA PRO A 98 -21.20 -15.17 2.38
C PRO A 98 -22.56 -15.35 3.07
N ALA A 99 -22.56 -15.24 4.39
CA ALA A 99 -23.76 -15.26 5.21
C ALA A 99 -24.29 -13.83 5.43
N ALA A 100 -25.44 -13.69 6.07
CA ALA A 100 -26.09 -12.41 6.34
C ALA A 100 -25.25 -11.44 7.20
N THR A 101 -24.26 -11.95 7.93
CA THR A 101 -23.32 -11.14 8.73
C THR A 101 -21.89 -11.58 8.52
N ALA A 102 -20.95 -10.66 8.70
CA ALA A 102 -19.53 -10.96 8.65
C ALA A 102 -19.12 -12.03 9.68
N GLY A 103 -19.69 -11.98 10.89
CA GLY A 103 -19.42 -12.97 11.94
C GLY A 103 -19.82 -14.39 11.57
N LEU A 104 -20.98 -14.58 10.94
CA LEU A 104 -21.41 -15.90 10.47
C LEU A 104 -20.54 -16.42 9.32
N THR A 105 -20.15 -15.55 8.39
CA THR A 105 -19.21 -15.91 7.31
C THR A 105 -17.85 -16.31 7.87
N ARG A 106 -17.31 -15.55 8.84
CA ARG A 106 -16.06 -15.89 9.54
C ARG A 106 -16.17 -17.23 10.28
N ALA A 107 -17.29 -17.48 10.96
CA ALA A 107 -17.51 -18.77 11.64
C ALA A 107 -17.43 -19.96 10.66
N THR A 108 -17.97 -19.80 9.45
CA THR A 108 -17.86 -20.82 8.38
C THR A 108 -16.40 -21.03 7.97
N ILE A 109 -15.62 -19.94 7.81
CA ILE A 109 -14.18 -20.01 7.49
C ILE A 109 -13.42 -20.76 8.61
N LEU A 110 -13.69 -20.41 9.86
CA LEU A 110 -13.01 -21.01 11.02
C LEU A 110 -13.36 -22.49 11.20
N ALA A 111 -14.52 -22.93 10.72
CA ALA A 111 -14.96 -24.33 10.74
C ALA A 111 -14.36 -25.19 9.62
N LEU A 112 -13.63 -24.61 8.65
CA LEU A 112 -13.02 -25.35 7.56
C LEU A 112 -11.97 -26.34 8.09
N PRO A 113 -11.96 -27.59 7.56
CA PRO A 113 -10.93 -28.58 7.91
C PRO A 113 -9.55 -28.07 7.45
N ARG A 114 -8.52 -28.31 8.27
CA ARG A 114 -7.14 -27.90 7.98
C ARG A 114 -6.95 -26.39 7.70
N ARG A 115 -7.72 -25.54 8.37
CA ARG A 115 -7.61 -24.07 8.22
C ARG A 115 -6.18 -23.54 8.45
N SER A 116 -5.35 -24.23 9.21
CA SER A 116 -3.94 -23.90 9.43
C SER A 116 -3.08 -23.93 8.16
N GLN A 117 -3.59 -24.47 7.07
CA GLN A 117 -2.92 -24.52 5.77
C GLN A 117 -3.35 -23.36 4.85
N VAL A 118 -4.40 -22.64 5.23
CA VAL A 118 -4.86 -21.44 4.50
C VAL A 118 -3.79 -20.35 4.58
N LYS A 119 -3.45 -19.80 3.44
CA LYS A 119 -2.45 -18.71 3.28
C LYS A 119 -3.10 -17.42 2.81
N ALA A 120 -4.25 -17.51 2.14
CA ALA A 120 -4.93 -16.36 1.59
C ALA A 120 -6.45 -16.46 1.67
N ILE A 121 -7.11 -15.32 1.80
CA ILE A 121 -8.56 -15.16 1.70
C ILE A 121 -8.84 -14.09 0.64
N LEU A 122 -9.65 -14.44 -0.37
CA LEU A 122 -10.19 -13.51 -1.34
C LEU A 122 -11.68 -13.29 -1.06
N ILE A 123 -12.09 -12.05 -0.84
CA ILE A 123 -13.48 -11.62 -0.74
C ILE A 123 -13.90 -11.08 -2.10
N VAL A 124 -15.01 -11.58 -2.65
CA VAL A 124 -15.55 -11.16 -3.95
C VAL A 124 -16.92 -10.57 -3.77
N GLY A 125 -17.07 -9.31 -4.08
CA GLY A 125 -18.29 -8.53 -3.89
C GLY A 125 -18.04 -7.27 -3.06
N ASP A 126 -18.87 -6.27 -3.26
CA ASP A 126 -18.83 -5.01 -2.50
C ASP A 126 -19.32 -5.21 -1.06
N ALA A 127 -19.11 -4.22 -0.21
CA ALA A 127 -19.66 -4.21 1.15
C ALA A 127 -21.00 -3.45 1.20
N PRO A 128 -21.93 -3.87 2.08
CA PRO A 128 -23.13 -3.09 2.34
C PRO A 128 -22.78 -1.68 2.83
N SER A 129 -23.49 -0.67 2.31
CA SER A 129 -23.26 0.73 2.66
C SER A 129 -23.52 1.00 4.15
N TYR A 130 -22.58 1.69 4.77
CA TYR A 130 -22.72 2.24 6.12
C TYR A 130 -23.40 3.60 6.06
N VAL A 131 -24.62 3.72 6.62
CA VAL A 131 -25.34 4.99 6.74
C VAL A 131 -25.49 5.31 8.23
N ARG A 132 -24.92 6.44 8.66
CA ARG A 132 -25.14 6.96 10.00
C ARG A 132 -26.58 7.48 10.08
N GLY A 133 -27.42 6.87 10.93
CA GLY A 133 -28.77 7.38 11.19
C GLY A 133 -28.72 8.70 11.98
N ASP A 134 -29.72 9.58 11.80
CA ASP A 134 -29.86 10.88 12.51
C ASP A 134 -29.88 10.73 14.04
N THR A 135 -30.18 9.53 14.55
CA THR A 135 -30.21 9.18 15.98
C THR A 135 -28.93 8.53 16.47
N GLY A 136 -27.84 8.52 15.67
CA GLY A 136 -26.59 7.83 16.00
C GLY A 136 -26.69 6.30 15.89
N THR A 137 -27.83 5.77 15.47
CA THR A 137 -28.04 4.33 15.26
C THR A 137 -27.56 3.91 13.88
N LYS A 138 -26.87 2.80 13.85
CA LYS A 138 -26.35 2.13 12.65
C LYS A 138 -27.51 1.71 11.73
N LYS A 139 -27.64 2.32 10.54
CA LYS A 139 -28.44 1.76 9.45
C LYS A 139 -27.48 1.13 8.43
N ILE A 140 -27.23 -0.16 8.58
CA ILE A 140 -26.75 -0.96 7.44
C ILE A 140 -27.96 -1.09 6.52
N SER A 141 -27.83 -0.71 5.25
CA SER A 141 -28.86 -1.05 4.26
C SER A 141 -28.97 -2.57 4.27
N LYS A 142 -30.04 -3.09 4.86
CA LYS A 142 -30.27 -4.54 4.86
C LYS A 142 -30.66 -4.91 3.44
N PRO A 143 -29.89 -5.75 2.74
CA PRO A 143 -30.44 -6.43 1.59
C PRO A 143 -31.67 -7.21 2.07
N PRO A 144 -32.70 -7.40 1.23
CA PRO A 144 -33.85 -8.24 1.58
C PRO A 144 -33.34 -9.58 2.08
N LEU A 145 -33.72 -9.95 3.28
CA LEU A 145 -33.32 -11.20 3.92
C LEU A 145 -33.62 -12.36 2.95
N GLY A 146 -32.59 -13.11 2.48
CA GLY A 146 -32.76 -14.27 1.63
C GLY A 146 -32.67 -14.05 0.12
N SER A 147 -32.24 -12.88 -0.36
CA SER A 147 -31.96 -12.70 -1.80
C SER A 147 -30.72 -13.50 -2.20
N ILE A 148 -30.93 -14.60 -2.92
CA ILE A 148 -29.88 -15.40 -3.60
C ILE A 148 -29.12 -14.54 -4.64
N LEU A 149 -29.61 -13.35 -4.93
CA LEU A 149 -29.09 -12.39 -5.92
C LEU A 149 -28.20 -11.30 -5.31
N SER A 150 -28.04 -11.23 -3.98
CA SER A 150 -27.12 -10.25 -3.39
C SER A 150 -25.69 -10.55 -3.80
N VAL A 151 -25.00 -9.54 -4.29
CA VAL A 151 -23.58 -9.56 -4.64
C VAL A 151 -22.70 -8.96 -3.53
N GLU A 152 -23.30 -8.47 -2.46
CA GLU A 152 -22.63 -7.86 -1.33
C GLU A 152 -22.06 -8.90 -0.36
N VAL A 153 -20.89 -8.59 0.21
CA VAL A 153 -20.26 -9.38 1.28
C VAL A 153 -20.03 -8.47 2.48
N PRO A 154 -20.72 -8.74 3.63
CA PRO A 154 -20.59 -7.91 4.82
C PRO A 154 -19.13 -7.74 5.28
N THR A 155 -18.80 -6.60 5.87
CA THR A 155 -17.53 -6.31 6.53
C THR A 155 -17.72 -6.19 8.03
N PHE A 156 -16.60 -6.20 8.79
CA PHE A 156 -16.60 -5.94 10.24
C PHE A 156 -16.49 -4.46 10.55
N TYR A 157 -16.95 -4.08 11.73
CA TYR A 157 -16.86 -2.73 12.27
C TYR A 157 -16.22 -2.77 13.66
N HIS A 158 -15.09 -2.09 13.82
CA HIS A 158 -14.38 -1.97 15.06
C HIS A 158 -14.59 -0.58 15.65
N ARG A 159 -14.86 -0.52 16.96
CA ARG A 159 -15.01 0.77 17.64
C ARG A 159 -13.67 1.52 17.64
N ALA A 160 -13.68 2.75 17.15
CA ALA A 160 -12.54 3.64 17.15
C ALA A 160 -12.30 4.25 18.54
N LYS A 161 -11.05 4.42 18.92
CA LYS A 161 -10.61 5.09 20.16
C LYS A 161 -9.76 6.32 19.84
N VAL A 162 -8.86 6.21 18.87
CA VAL A 162 -7.89 7.25 18.52
C VAL A 162 -8.41 8.12 17.40
N ASN A 163 -8.68 7.56 16.23
CA ASN A 163 -9.04 8.36 15.06
C ASN A 163 -10.35 9.14 15.23
N VAL A 164 -11.26 8.66 16.07
CA VAL A 164 -12.50 9.38 16.43
C VAL A 164 -12.23 10.72 17.12
N LEU A 165 -11.11 10.85 17.83
CA LEU A 165 -10.68 12.11 18.46
C LEU A 165 -10.31 13.18 17.41
N PHE A 166 -10.07 12.76 16.18
CA PHE A 166 -9.71 13.61 15.04
C PHE A 166 -10.83 13.70 14.01
N GLY A 167 -12.07 13.50 14.41
CA GLY A 167 -13.26 13.71 13.58
C GLY A 167 -13.62 12.55 12.64
N SER A 168 -13.07 11.36 12.89
CA SER A 168 -13.46 10.15 12.16
C SER A 168 -14.81 9.60 12.59
N ASP A 169 -15.38 8.71 11.76
CA ASP A 169 -16.53 7.91 12.16
C ASP A 169 -16.17 7.03 13.38
N PRO A 170 -17.13 6.75 14.27
CA PRO A 170 -16.88 6.01 15.53
C PRO A 170 -16.57 4.53 15.31
N GLU A 171 -16.78 4.01 14.11
CA GLU A 171 -16.56 2.62 13.75
C GLU A 171 -15.68 2.51 12.50
N ILE A 172 -14.67 1.66 12.57
CA ILE A 172 -13.73 1.36 11.49
C ILE A 172 -14.23 0.16 10.70
N ALA A 173 -14.55 0.35 9.43
CA ALA A 173 -14.83 -0.76 8.52
C ALA A 173 -13.54 -1.51 8.20
N SER A 174 -13.56 -2.85 8.31
CA SER A 174 -12.38 -3.67 8.13
C SER A 174 -12.72 -5.11 7.77
N ASP A 175 -12.03 -5.64 6.78
CA ASP A 175 -12.07 -7.06 6.47
C ASP A 175 -11.08 -7.89 7.29
N SER A 176 -10.16 -7.26 8.02
CA SER A 176 -9.05 -7.93 8.73
C SER A 176 -9.50 -9.08 9.62
N HIS A 177 -10.68 -8.99 10.22
CA HIS A 177 -11.22 -10.02 11.10
C HIS A 177 -11.56 -11.36 10.39
N TYR A 178 -11.74 -11.35 9.07
CA TYR A 178 -11.84 -12.60 8.29
C TYR A 178 -10.54 -13.40 8.31
N ALA A 179 -9.43 -12.72 8.41
CA ALA A 179 -8.07 -13.29 8.37
C ALA A 179 -7.42 -13.41 9.77
N ASP A 180 -8.15 -13.10 10.83
CA ASP A 180 -7.73 -13.26 12.23
C ASP A 180 -8.31 -14.58 12.74
N PHE A 181 -7.49 -15.64 12.77
CA PHE A 181 -7.95 -17.00 13.06
C PHE A 181 -7.94 -17.36 14.54
N ASP A 182 -7.10 -16.70 15.34
CA ASP A 182 -6.97 -16.93 16.78
C ASP A 182 -7.69 -15.88 17.65
N GLY A 183 -8.14 -14.77 17.03
CA GLY A 183 -8.91 -13.73 17.69
C GLY A 183 -8.05 -12.71 18.45
N ASP A 184 -6.75 -12.61 18.15
CA ASP A 184 -5.84 -11.69 18.82
C ASP A 184 -5.89 -10.26 18.24
N GLY A 185 -6.70 -10.04 17.20
CA GLY A 185 -6.89 -8.76 16.50
C GLY A 185 -5.86 -8.50 15.41
N ARG A 186 -5.03 -9.49 15.06
CA ARG A 186 -4.04 -9.42 13.98
C ARG A 186 -4.46 -10.30 12.82
N VAL A 187 -3.93 -10.00 11.65
CA VAL A 187 -4.14 -10.84 10.47
C VAL A 187 -3.11 -11.98 10.45
N ASP A 188 -3.57 -13.22 10.26
CA ASP A 188 -2.73 -14.42 10.17
C ASP A 188 -2.41 -14.80 8.74
N VAL A 189 -3.28 -14.42 7.79
CA VAL A 189 -3.19 -14.81 6.38
C VAL A 189 -3.40 -13.60 5.47
N ALA A 190 -2.91 -13.69 4.23
CA ALA A 190 -3.13 -12.65 3.24
C ALA A 190 -4.62 -12.46 2.95
N LEU A 191 -5.05 -11.20 2.80
CA LEU A 191 -6.45 -10.86 2.62
C LEU A 191 -6.61 -9.76 1.57
N GLY A 192 -7.59 -9.91 0.69
CA GLY A 192 -7.97 -8.87 -0.26
C GLY A 192 -9.43 -8.96 -0.66
N ARG A 193 -9.99 -7.85 -1.15
CA ARG A 193 -11.37 -7.73 -1.63
C ARG A 193 -11.39 -7.29 -3.09
N LEU A 194 -12.17 -7.96 -3.93
CA LEU A 194 -12.59 -7.46 -5.25
C LEU A 194 -13.99 -6.86 -5.08
N PRO A 195 -14.13 -5.53 -4.95
CA PRO A 195 -15.40 -4.87 -4.61
C PRO A 195 -16.29 -4.70 -5.84
N ALA A 196 -16.61 -5.81 -6.51
CA ALA A 196 -17.43 -5.80 -7.71
C ALA A 196 -18.93 -5.82 -7.34
N GLU A 197 -19.68 -4.86 -7.87
CA GLU A 197 -21.12 -4.73 -7.69
C GLU A 197 -21.92 -5.61 -8.66
N ASN A 198 -21.27 -6.12 -9.72
CA ASN A 198 -21.90 -6.93 -10.75
C ASN A 198 -20.90 -7.83 -11.48
N ARG A 199 -21.42 -8.76 -12.31
CA ARG A 199 -20.63 -9.71 -13.09
C ARG A 199 -19.69 -9.02 -14.11
N GLN A 200 -20.12 -7.91 -14.72
CA GLN A 200 -19.32 -7.21 -15.73
C GLN A 200 -18.06 -6.62 -15.12
N GLN A 201 -18.20 -5.89 -14.00
CA GLN A 201 -17.06 -5.34 -13.27
C GLN A 201 -16.09 -6.46 -12.83
N LEU A 202 -16.60 -7.56 -12.27
CA LEU A 202 -15.77 -8.68 -11.86
C LEU A 202 -15.03 -9.32 -13.05
N THR A 203 -15.71 -9.51 -14.18
CA THR A 203 -15.07 -10.06 -15.39
C THR A 203 -13.92 -9.18 -15.85
N GLN A 204 -14.10 -7.85 -15.88
CA GLN A 204 -13.05 -6.90 -16.24
C GLN A 204 -11.86 -6.94 -15.27
N LEU A 205 -12.12 -6.97 -13.95
CA LEU A 205 -11.07 -7.11 -12.94
C LEU A 205 -10.29 -8.41 -13.12
N VAL A 206 -10.96 -9.54 -13.28
CA VAL A 206 -10.35 -10.86 -13.48
C VAL A 206 -9.47 -10.89 -14.73
N GLN A 207 -9.96 -10.37 -15.84
CA GLN A 207 -9.18 -10.27 -17.08
C GLN A 207 -7.92 -9.44 -16.87
N ARG A 208 -8.03 -8.28 -16.21
CA ARG A 208 -6.90 -7.39 -15.95
C ARG A 208 -5.87 -8.03 -15.01
N ILE A 209 -6.30 -8.75 -13.97
CA ILE A 209 -5.41 -9.50 -13.07
C ILE A 209 -4.59 -10.54 -13.85
N ILE A 210 -5.24 -11.31 -14.72
CA ILE A 210 -4.58 -12.34 -15.54
C ILE A 210 -3.61 -11.72 -16.53
N SER A 211 -4.01 -10.65 -17.22
CA SER A 211 -3.15 -9.91 -18.16
C SER A 211 -1.96 -9.27 -17.46
N TYR A 212 -2.16 -8.68 -16.27
CA TYR A 212 -1.08 -8.09 -15.49
C TYR A 212 0.07 -9.07 -15.23
N GLU A 213 -0.24 -10.31 -14.89
CA GLU A 213 0.79 -11.31 -14.61
C GLU A 213 1.40 -11.92 -15.90
N LYS A 214 0.70 -11.89 -17.04
CA LYS A 214 1.15 -12.54 -18.29
C LYS A 214 1.80 -11.61 -19.28
N ASP A 215 1.25 -10.39 -19.46
CA ASP A 215 1.50 -9.60 -20.65
C ASP A 215 2.57 -8.52 -20.47
N TYR A 216 2.90 -8.16 -19.23
CA TYR A 216 3.82 -7.06 -18.92
C TYR A 216 5.23 -7.49 -18.51
N ALA A 217 5.65 -8.71 -18.83
CA ALA A 217 6.92 -9.29 -18.35
C ALA A 217 8.17 -8.46 -18.72
N ASN A 218 8.18 -7.79 -19.88
CA ASN A 218 9.29 -6.99 -20.40
C ASN A 218 8.99 -5.47 -20.46
N HIS A 219 7.84 -5.03 -19.94
CA HIS A 219 7.46 -3.62 -20.07
C HIS A 219 8.35 -2.70 -19.23
N VAL A 220 8.80 -1.59 -19.84
CA VAL A 220 9.74 -0.64 -19.22
C VAL A 220 9.20 -0.04 -17.93
N SER A 221 7.91 0.24 -17.86
CA SER A 221 7.29 0.87 -16.69
C SER A 221 7.29 0.00 -15.42
N LYS A 222 7.67 -1.30 -15.50
CA LYS A 222 7.91 -2.13 -14.30
C LYS A 222 8.93 -1.52 -13.33
N ARG A 223 9.81 -0.66 -13.79
CA ARG A 223 10.80 0.02 -12.95
C ARG A 223 10.31 1.36 -12.39
N ASN A 224 9.14 1.84 -12.80
CA ASN A 224 8.62 3.13 -12.38
C ASN A 224 7.92 3.03 -11.03
N VAL A 225 8.18 4.01 -10.17
CA VAL A 225 7.47 4.25 -8.91
C VAL A 225 7.10 5.73 -8.86
N HIS A 226 5.81 6.03 -8.91
CA HIS A 226 5.31 7.40 -8.93
C HIS A 226 4.83 7.80 -7.53
N PHE A 227 5.32 8.91 -7.02
CA PHE A 227 4.83 9.51 -5.79
C PHE A 227 4.05 10.78 -6.10
N VAL A 228 2.93 10.94 -5.43
CA VAL A 228 2.13 12.16 -5.41
C VAL A 228 1.99 12.59 -3.96
N ALA A 229 2.45 13.79 -3.64
CA ALA A 229 2.34 14.34 -2.29
C ALA A 229 1.35 15.50 -2.27
N GLY A 230 0.40 15.45 -1.34
CA GLY A 230 -0.52 16.53 -1.03
C GLY A 230 0.17 17.69 -0.30
N VAL A 231 -0.57 18.72 0.00
CA VAL A 231 -0.11 19.83 0.83
C VAL A 231 0.01 19.34 2.27
N GLY A 232 1.08 19.74 2.99
CA GLY A 232 1.17 19.59 4.44
C GLY A 232 0.01 20.33 5.12
N GLY A 233 0.05 20.49 6.39
CA GLY A 233 -1.00 21.20 7.13
C GLY A 233 -1.24 20.59 8.51
N PHE A 234 -0.34 19.69 8.91
CA PHE A 234 -0.31 19.12 10.26
C PHE A 234 0.42 20.02 11.27
N GLY A 235 0.88 21.20 10.81
CA GLY A 235 1.68 22.17 11.54
C GLY A 235 3.18 22.08 11.22
N PRO A 236 3.96 23.19 11.41
CA PRO A 236 5.33 23.31 10.89
C PRO A 236 6.28 22.22 11.38
N LEU A 237 6.15 21.78 12.64
CA LEU A 237 6.98 20.70 13.20
C LEU A 237 6.61 19.34 12.61
N ALA A 238 5.32 19.03 12.50
CA ALA A 238 4.85 17.77 11.96
C ALA A 238 5.14 17.68 10.46
N ASP A 239 4.91 18.74 9.72
CA ASP A 239 5.17 18.83 8.28
C ASP A 239 6.67 18.66 7.96
N GLY A 240 7.56 19.36 8.69
CA GLY A 240 9.01 19.22 8.54
C GLY A 240 9.52 17.81 8.86
N LEU A 241 8.89 17.17 9.83
CA LEU A 241 9.21 15.80 10.19
C LEU A 241 8.72 14.79 9.14
N ILE A 242 7.48 14.94 8.68
CA ILE A 242 6.90 14.13 7.61
C ILE A 242 7.75 14.25 6.33
N ASP A 243 8.16 15.46 5.96
CA ASP A 243 9.05 15.69 4.81
C ASP A 243 10.39 14.97 4.99
N THR A 244 11.05 15.14 6.13
CA THR A 244 12.33 14.48 6.43
C THR A 244 12.22 12.95 6.37
N ILE A 245 11.16 12.38 6.96
CA ILE A 245 10.91 10.94 6.97
C ILE A 245 10.60 10.45 5.55
N SER A 246 9.75 11.16 4.82
CA SER A 246 9.37 10.79 3.45
C SER A 246 10.59 10.79 2.53
N ARG A 247 11.45 11.82 2.58
CA ARG A 247 12.72 11.86 1.83
C ARG A 247 13.62 10.67 2.18
N ARG A 248 13.71 10.33 3.46
CA ARG A 248 14.53 9.19 3.91
C ARG A 248 13.97 7.85 3.47
N LEU A 249 12.64 7.67 3.53
CA LEU A 249 11.96 6.44 3.10
C LEU A 249 12.08 6.27 1.58
N ILE A 250 11.80 7.30 0.81
CA ILE A 250 11.88 7.28 -0.66
C ILE A 250 13.34 7.12 -1.10
N GLY A 251 14.26 7.88 -0.52
CA GLY A 251 15.68 7.86 -0.86
C GLY A 251 16.38 6.55 -0.52
N GLY A 252 16.01 5.89 0.60
CA GLY A 252 16.69 4.67 1.08
C GLY A 252 15.89 3.39 0.95
N GLY A 253 14.57 3.47 0.74
CA GLY A 253 13.66 2.32 0.74
C GLY A 253 13.53 1.64 -0.62
N ILE A 254 13.80 2.36 -1.72
CA ILE A 254 13.65 1.87 -3.09
C ILE A 254 15.05 1.73 -3.72
N PRO A 255 15.40 0.60 -4.36
CA PRO A 255 16.70 0.46 -5.02
C PRO A 255 16.95 1.53 -6.09
N GLU A 256 18.20 1.97 -6.23
CA GLU A 256 18.58 3.06 -7.14
C GLU A 256 18.36 2.71 -8.63
N SER A 257 18.20 1.43 -8.95
CA SER A 257 17.88 0.95 -10.30
C SER A 257 16.43 1.23 -10.74
N PHE A 258 15.56 1.65 -9.83
CA PHE A 258 14.19 2.06 -10.13
C PHE A 258 14.11 3.54 -10.48
N ASP A 259 13.25 3.88 -11.43
CA ASP A 259 12.85 5.27 -11.69
C ASP A 259 11.82 5.70 -10.66
N VAL A 260 12.07 6.86 -10.05
CA VAL A 260 11.16 7.45 -9.08
C VAL A 260 10.81 8.86 -9.56
N SER A 261 9.53 9.14 -9.76
CA SER A 261 9.03 10.49 -9.99
C SER A 261 8.26 11.02 -8.78
N MET A 262 8.28 12.33 -8.62
CA MET A 262 7.56 13.05 -7.57
C MET A 262 6.66 14.12 -8.19
N THR A 263 5.40 14.17 -7.78
CA THR A 263 4.49 15.28 -8.04
C THR A 263 4.04 15.82 -6.68
N TYR A 264 4.46 17.04 -6.33
CA TYR A 264 4.25 17.59 -5.00
C TYR A 264 3.39 18.85 -5.03
N ALA A 265 2.27 18.87 -4.33
CA ALA A 265 1.29 19.96 -4.31
C ALA A 265 1.74 21.16 -3.46
N SER A 266 3.00 21.55 -3.59
CA SER A 266 3.56 22.80 -3.07
C SER A 266 4.10 23.61 -4.24
N TRP A 267 3.44 24.71 -4.60
CA TRP A 267 3.80 25.51 -5.77
C TRP A 267 5.24 26.06 -5.74
N GLN A 268 5.85 26.16 -4.55
CA GLN A 268 7.25 26.54 -4.38
C GLN A 268 8.23 25.37 -4.65
N SER A 269 7.73 24.15 -4.70
CA SER A 269 8.56 22.98 -4.98
C SER A 269 8.85 22.85 -6.48
N PRO A 270 10.07 22.49 -6.90
CA PRO A 270 10.36 22.16 -8.30
C PRO A 270 9.57 20.94 -8.78
N TYR A 271 9.11 20.10 -7.87
CA TYR A 271 8.24 18.95 -8.18
C TYR A 271 6.76 19.31 -8.30
N CYS A 272 6.42 20.61 -8.39
CA CYS A 272 5.09 21.08 -8.71
C CYS A 272 5.07 21.60 -10.16
N PRO A 273 4.30 21.01 -11.08
CA PRO A 273 4.08 21.57 -12.41
C PRO A 273 3.32 22.91 -12.30
N ALA A 274 3.01 23.53 -13.42
CA ALA A 274 2.12 24.69 -13.42
C ALA A 274 0.83 24.34 -12.65
N PRO A 275 0.39 25.15 -11.68
CA PRO A 275 -0.71 24.79 -10.77
C PRO A 275 -1.97 24.33 -11.48
N MET A 276 -2.32 24.94 -12.60
CA MET A 276 -3.51 24.57 -13.41
C MET A 276 -3.37 23.20 -14.07
N GLU A 277 -2.15 22.71 -14.26
CA GLU A 277 -1.84 21.41 -14.89
C GLU A 277 -1.61 20.30 -13.84
N PHE A 278 -1.65 20.61 -12.54
CA PHE A 278 -1.29 19.66 -11.49
C PHE A 278 -2.13 18.37 -11.55
N SER A 279 -3.45 18.50 -11.69
CA SER A 279 -4.35 17.33 -11.76
C SER A 279 -4.12 16.50 -13.04
N SER A 280 -3.94 17.15 -14.19
CA SER A 280 -3.64 16.44 -15.45
C SER A 280 -2.28 15.75 -15.39
N THR A 281 -1.25 16.41 -14.86
CA THR A 281 0.08 15.81 -14.66
C THR A 281 0.03 14.60 -13.73
N THR A 282 -0.76 14.68 -12.65
CA THR A 282 -0.97 13.55 -11.74
C THR A 282 -1.58 12.33 -12.47
N ILE A 283 -2.57 12.59 -13.35
CA ILE A 283 -3.20 11.56 -14.19
C ILE A 283 -2.23 11.03 -15.25
N ASP A 284 -1.43 11.90 -15.87
CA ASP A 284 -0.46 11.50 -16.88
C ASP A 284 0.63 10.60 -16.30
N ARG A 285 1.16 10.92 -15.11
CA ARG A 285 2.10 10.04 -14.38
C ARG A 285 1.48 8.68 -14.03
N PHE A 286 0.20 8.65 -13.67
CA PHE A 286 -0.52 7.38 -13.51
C PHE A 286 -0.60 6.61 -14.83
N ASN A 287 -0.93 7.29 -15.92
CA ASN A 287 -1.12 6.71 -17.25
C ASN A 287 0.17 6.20 -17.91
N GLU A 288 1.36 6.67 -17.46
CA GLU A 288 2.65 6.08 -17.83
C GLU A 288 2.76 4.61 -17.38
N GLY A 289 2.03 4.26 -16.32
CA GLY A 289 2.11 2.97 -15.66
C GLY A 289 3.35 2.82 -14.79
N GLY A 290 3.32 1.85 -13.91
CA GLY A 290 4.40 1.64 -12.96
C GLY A 290 4.18 0.44 -12.06
N LEU A 291 5.20 0.10 -11.27
CA LEU A 291 5.06 -0.93 -10.26
C LEU A 291 4.16 -0.44 -9.12
N PHE A 292 4.42 0.80 -8.66
CA PHE A 292 3.63 1.46 -7.62
C PHE A 292 3.29 2.90 -8.01
N TRP A 293 2.10 3.33 -7.62
CA TRP A 293 1.68 4.71 -7.55
C TRP A 293 1.26 5.01 -6.12
N VAL A 294 1.95 5.94 -5.45
CA VAL A 294 1.81 6.20 -4.01
C VAL A 294 1.36 7.62 -3.79
N TYR A 295 0.21 7.80 -3.16
CA TYR A 295 -0.23 9.11 -2.69
C TYR A 295 0.01 9.25 -1.18
N MET A 296 0.53 10.42 -0.77
CA MET A 296 0.75 10.79 0.63
C MET A 296 0.17 12.18 0.87
N GLY A 297 -0.74 12.32 1.84
CA GLY A 297 -1.35 13.61 2.15
C GLY A 297 -2.75 13.50 2.74
N HIS A 298 -3.49 14.60 2.69
CA HIS A 298 -4.90 14.59 3.09
C HIS A 298 -5.74 13.87 2.04
N GLY A 299 -6.76 13.16 2.49
CA GLY A 299 -7.70 12.46 1.64
C GLY A 299 -9.09 12.41 2.24
N GLN A 300 -10.05 12.24 1.37
CA GLN A 300 -11.46 12.03 1.70
C GLN A 300 -11.99 10.85 0.87
N ARG A 301 -13.26 10.49 1.06
CA ARG A 301 -13.88 9.36 0.34
C ARG A 301 -13.85 9.52 -1.18
N TYR A 302 -13.98 10.78 -1.66
CA TYR A 302 -14.17 11.08 -3.09
C TYR A 302 -13.15 12.06 -3.68
N ASP A 303 -12.35 12.71 -2.84
CA ASP A 303 -11.40 13.73 -3.23
C ASP A 303 -10.09 13.57 -2.47
N LEU A 304 -8.98 13.91 -3.11
CA LEU A 304 -7.72 14.16 -2.45
C LEU A 304 -7.64 15.65 -2.04
N ASP A 305 -6.49 16.07 -1.55
CA ASP A 305 -6.22 17.43 -1.14
C ASP A 305 -6.34 18.45 -2.29
N VAL A 306 -6.21 19.72 -1.98
CA VAL A 306 -6.24 20.82 -2.95
C VAL A 306 -4.91 21.57 -2.95
N LEU A 307 -4.33 21.79 -4.12
CA LEU A 307 -3.19 22.67 -4.30
C LEU A 307 -3.65 24.15 -4.12
N ARG A 308 -2.91 24.89 -3.32
CA ARG A 308 -3.11 26.32 -3.11
C ARG A 308 -1.89 27.08 -3.64
N ALA A 309 -2.08 27.89 -4.66
CA ALA A 309 -1.04 28.74 -5.24
C ALA A 309 -1.50 30.21 -5.21
N PRO A 310 -0.59 31.20 -5.16
CA PRO A 310 -0.94 32.61 -5.24
C PRO A 310 -1.75 32.90 -6.51
N GLU A 311 -2.74 33.77 -6.38
CA GLU A 311 -3.59 34.21 -7.51
C GLU A 311 -4.29 33.08 -8.27
N CYS A 312 -4.46 31.90 -7.63
CA CYS A 312 -5.22 30.78 -8.16
C CYS A 312 -6.33 30.35 -7.19
N PRO A 313 -7.48 29.90 -7.68
CA PRO A 313 -8.46 29.21 -6.84
C PRO A 313 -7.83 27.90 -6.32
N PRO A 314 -8.35 27.33 -5.21
CA PRO A 314 -7.93 26.00 -4.78
C PRO A 314 -8.17 24.96 -5.88
N LEU A 315 -7.11 24.25 -6.27
CA LEU A 315 -7.11 23.29 -7.39
C LEU A 315 -7.10 21.86 -6.84
N PRO A 316 -8.03 21.00 -7.23
CA PRO A 316 -8.06 19.62 -6.75
C PRO A 316 -6.85 18.85 -7.29
N ILE A 317 -6.22 18.03 -6.44
CA ILE A 317 -5.15 17.13 -6.84
C ILE A 317 -5.72 16.00 -7.71
N TYR A 318 -6.76 15.34 -7.21
CA TYR A 318 -7.46 14.26 -7.89
C TYR A 318 -8.83 14.03 -7.24
N ARG A 319 -9.84 13.74 -8.05
CA ARG A 319 -11.20 13.39 -7.62
C ARG A 319 -11.57 11.99 -8.07
N ALA A 320 -12.48 11.34 -7.39
CA ALA A 320 -12.99 10.04 -7.79
C ALA A 320 -13.53 10.03 -9.24
N SER A 321 -14.16 11.11 -9.70
CA SER A 321 -14.60 11.28 -11.09
C SER A 321 -13.48 11.27 -12.13
N ASP A 322 -12.24 11.56 -11.73
CA ASP A 322 -11.07 11.55 -12.62
C ASP A 322 -10.65 10.12 -13.00
N ALA A 323 -11.17 9.11 -12.31
CA ALA A 323 -10.97 7.71 -12.66
C ALA A 323 -11.40 7.39 -14.12
N ALA A 324 -12.39 8.12 -14.65
CA ALA A 324 -12.78 8.01 -16.05
C ALA A 324 -11.72 8.50 -17.07
N LYS A 325 -10.72 9.27 -16.60
CA LYS A 325 -9.60 9.78 -17.41
C LYS A 325 -8.39 8.85 -17.41
N LEU A 326 -8.41 7.81 -16.57
CA LEU A 326 -7.32 6.84 -16.50
C LEU A 326 -7.26 6.03 -17.79
N LYS A 327 -6.07 5.98 -18.39
CA LYS A 327 -5.76 5.26 -19.64
C LYS A 327 -4.33 4.76 -19.57
N VAL A 328 -4.10 3.78 -18.69
CA VAL A 328 -2.75 3.26 -18.45
C VAL A 328 -2.19 2.63 -19.73
N ARG A 329 -1.06 3.16 -20.18
CA ARG A 329 -0.33 2.70 -21.37
C ARG A 329 0.74 1.66 -21.05
N GLY A 330 1.15 1.60 -19.80
CA GLY A 330 2.15 0.68 -19.27
C GLY A 330 1.56 -0.38 -18.36
N VAL A 331 2.36 -0.81 -17.38
CA VAL A 331 1.91 -1.74 -16.33
C VAL A 331 0.90 -1.03 -15.44
N PRO A 332 -0.33 -1.56 -15.28
CA PRO A 332 -1.29 -0.99 -14.32
C PRO A 332 -0.69 -0.95 -12.91
N PRO A 333 -0.59 0.23 -12.27
CA PRO A 333 0.12 0.35 -11.01
C PRO A 333 -0.67 -0.25 -9.83
N ILE A 334 0.08 -0.73 -8.83
CA ILE A 334 -0.43 -0.96 -7.49
C ILE A 334 -0.50 0.41 -6.79
N CYS A 335 -1.71 0.83 -6.42
CA CYS A 335 -1.90 2.10 -5.71
C CYS A 335 -1.78 1.92 -4.21
N VAL A 336 -1.09 2.85 -3.55
CA VAL A 336 -1.01 2.93 -2.09
C VAL A 336 -1.42 4.33 -1.67
N PHE A 337 -2.51 4.44 -0.91
CA PHE A 337 -2.97 5.71 -0.36
C PHE A 337 -2.57 5.80 1.12
N LEU A 338 -1.56 6.60 1.41
CA LEU A 338 -1.22 7.02 2.76
C LEU A 338 -2.01 8.31 3.08
N ALA A 339 -3.33 8.15 3.24
CA ALA A 339 -4.28 9.24 3.36
C ALA A 339 -5.60 8.79 4.02
N CYS A 340 -6.35 9.74 4.56
CA CYS A 340 -7.63 9.48 5.25
C CYS A 340 -8.72 9.01 4.28
N SER A 341 -9.52 8.04 4.69
CA SER A 341 -10.83 7.65 4.11
C SER A 341 -10.86 7.33 2.60
N THR A 342 -9.73 7.27 1.92
CA THR A 342 -9.66 7.02 0.47
C THR A 342 -10.12 5.62 0.07
N GLY A 343 -10.09 4.66 1.00
CA GLY A 343 -10.56 3.28 0.81
C GLY A 343 -11.85 2.95 1.55
N ALA A 344 -12.75 3.92 1.75
CA ALA A 344 -14.01 3.72 2.46
C ALA A 344 -15.02 2.93 1.59
N PHE A 345 -14.74 1.64 1.38
CA PHE A 345 -15.55 0.72 0.57
C PHE A 345 -16.93 0.40 1.16
N ASP A 346 -17.20 0.87 2.36
CA ASP A 346 -18.52 0.84 3.01
C ASP A 346 -19.32 2.13 2.81
N SER A 347 -18.90 2.99 1.89
CA SER A 347 -19.60 4.25 1.57
C SER A 347 -20.79 4.02 0.63
N PRO A 348 -21.82 4.91 0.66
CA PRO A 348 -22.99 4.78 -0.23
C PRO A 348 -22.67 4.92 -1.73
N ARG A 349 -21.54 5.48 -2.06
CA ARG A 349 -21.00 5.59 -3.43
C ARG A 349 -19.58 5.03 -3.40
N ALA A 350 -19.15 4.45 -4.50
CA ALA A 350 -17.79 3.94 -4.64
C ALA A 350 -16.75 5.00 -4.27
N SER A 351 -15.84 4.66 -3.36
CA SER A 351 -14.73 5.51 -2.92
C SER A 351 -13.76 5.77 -4.08
N ILE A 352 -12.85 6.73 -3.88
CA ILE A 352 -11.77 7.03 -4.84
C ILE A 352 -10.97 5.77 -5.20
N SER A 353 -10.67 4.92 -4.22
CA SER A 353 -9.93 3.67 -4.42
C SER A 353 -10.71 2.65 -5.26
N GLU A 354 -11.99 2.50 -4.99
CA GLU A 354 -12.85 1.62 -5.78
C GLU A 354 -13.01 2.11 -7.21
N GLN A 355 -13.22 3.42 -7.41
CA GLN A 355 -13.33 3.97 -8.75
C GLN A 355 -12.04 3.82 -9.56
N MET A 356 -10.86 4.01 -8.94
CA MET A 356 -9.57 3.75 -9.60
C MET A 356 -9.39 2.27 -9.92
N LEU A 357 -9.81 1.37 -9.04
CA LEU A 357 -9.72 -0.08 -9.28
C LEU A 357 -10.72 -0.55 -10.33
N LEU A 358 -11.95 -0.03 -10.33
CA LEU A 358 -13.03 -0.45 -11.23
C LEU A 358 -12.95 0.21 -12.61
N ALA A 359 -12.18 1.29 -12.77
CA ALA A 359 -11.93 1.90 -14.08
C ALA A 359 -11.31 0.88 -15.05
N PRO A 360 -11.74 0.84 -16.33
CA PRO A 360 -11.25 -0.16 -17.31
C PRO A 360 -9.72 -0.20 -17.41
N ASP A 361 -9.07 0.97 -17.49
CA ASP A 361 -7.63 1.13 -17.56
C ASP A 361 -7.06 1.72 -16.27
N GLY A 362 -7.61 1.34 -15.13
CA GLY A 362 -7.22 1.84 -13.82
C GLY A 362 -6.16 1.01 -13.11
N ALA A 363 -6.10 1.15 -11.79
CA ALA A 363 -5.17 0.43 -10.92
C ALA A 363 -5.40 -1.09 -10.95
N ILE A 364 -4.33 -1.88 -10.74
CA ILE A 364 -4.46 -3.34 -10.63
C ILE A 364 -4.89 -3.77 -9.23
N ALA A 365 -4.51 -2.99 -8.23
CA ALA A 365 -4.89 -3.15 -6.83
C ALA A 365 -4.72 -1.82 -6.10
N VAL A 366 -5.42 -1.63 -4.99
CA VAL A 366 -5.34 -0.42 -4.17
C VAL A 366 -5.27 -0.81 -2.69
N LEU A 367 -4.25 -0.31 -1.99
CA LEU A 367 -4.18 -0.35 -0.53
C LEU A 367 -4.57 1.03 0.01
N ALA A 368 -5.62 1.11 0.80
CA ALA A 368 -6.16 2.37 1.29
C ALA A 368 -6.88 2.24 2.64
N ALA A 369 -7.02 3.35 3.34
CA ALA A 369 -7.66 3.41 4.64
C ALA A 369 -9.15 3.75 4.53
N THR A 370 -9.98 3.09 5.35
CA THR A 370 -11.43 3.31 5.39
C THR A 370 -11.85 4.52 6.23
N ARG A 371 -10.96 5.02 7.11
CA ARG A 371 -11.25 6.10 8.07
C ARG A 371 -10.08 7.11 8.13
N VAL A 372 -10.20 8.09 9.01
CA VAL A 372 -9.13 9.08 9.28
C VAL A 372 -7.87 8.36 9.77
N THR A 373 -6.73 8.69 9.16
CA THR A 373 -5.42 8.14 9.49
C THR A 373 -4.57 9.15 10.24
N MET A 374 -3.68 8.64 11.08
CA MET A 374 -2.72 9.44 11.82
C MET A 374 -1.31 9.31 11.23
N PRO A 375 -0.52 10.40 11.18
CA PRO A 375 0.77 10.42 10.49
C PRO A 375 1.77 9.37 10.96
N TYR A 376 1.83 9.08 12.26
CA TYR A 376 2.78 8.11 12.80
C TYR A 376 2.52 6.69 12.29
N ALA A 377 1.33 6.15 12.54
CA ALA A 377 1.02 4.77 12.16
C ALA A 377 0.98 4.62 10.62
N MET A 378 0.55 5.66 9.90
CA MET A 378 0.60 5.73 8.44
C MET A 378 2.04 5.65 7.92
N SER A 379 2.99 6.36 8.55
CA SER A 379 4.42 6.30 8.19
C SER A 379 5.03 4.93 8.48
N VAL A 380 4.65 4.28 9.59
CA VAL A 380 5.07 2.91 9.90
C VAL A 380 4.55 1.93 8.84
N MET A 381 3.28 2.08 8.41
CA MET A 381 2.70 1.25 7.35
C MET A 381 3.45 1.43 6.03
N GLY A 382 3.73 2.67 5.63
CA GLY A 382 4.50 2.98 4.42
C GLY A 382 5.92 2.41 4.44
N ASP A 383 6.68 2.58 5.54
CA ASP A 383 8.01 1.99 5.71
C ASP A 383 7.97 0.45 5.59
N SER A 384 7.01 -0.18 6.27
CA SER A 384 6.86 -1.63 6.22
C SER A 384 6.53 -2.12 4.81
N MET A 385 5.60 -1.46 4.11
CA MET A 385 5.26 -1.76 2.72
C MET A 385 6.49 -1.69 1.80
N LEU A 386 7.25 -0.59 1.86
CA LEU A 386 8.47 -0.42 1.05
C LEU A 386 9.51 -1.50 1.33
N ARG A 387 9.70 -1.87 2.59
CA ARG A 387 10.65 -2.93 2.96
C ARG A 387 10.19 -4.30 2.46
N GLN A 388 8.93 -4.66 2.62
CA GLN A 388 8.41 -5.94 2.14
C GLN A 388 8.46 -6.01 0.60
N ALA A 389 8.15 -4.89 -0.09
CA ALA A 389 8.21 -4.82 -1.54
C ALA A 389 9.65 -4.82 -2.10
N PHE A 390 10.51 -3.90 -1.66
CA PHE A 390 11.80 -3.66 -2.31
C PHE A 390 12.99 -4.35 -1.66
N LYS A 391 13.01 -4.47 -0.33
CA LYS A 391 14.11 -5.15 0.37
C LYS A 391 13.93 -6.66 0.38
N TYR A 392 12.73 -7.14 0.71
CA TYR A 392 12.45 -8.57 0.81
C TYR A 392 11.84 -9.15 -0.49
N ARG A 393 11.38 -8.30 -1.40
CA ARG A 393 10.83 -8.67 -2.71
C ARG A 393 9.80 -9.80 -2.60
N ARG A 394 8.82 -9.62 -1.72
CA ARG A 394 7.76 -10.61 -1.52
C ARG A 394 7.04 -10.89 -2.83
N GLU A 395 6.69 -12.14 -3.06
CA GLU A 395 6.16 -12.58 -4.35
C GLU A 395 4.76 -12.01 -4.60
N THR A 396 3.88 -12.03 -3.58
CA THR A 396 2.50 -11.58 -3.73
C THR A 396 2.20 -10.29 -2.98
N LEU A 397 1.26 -9.51 -3.52
CA LEU A 397 0.81 -8.28 -2.87
C LEU A 397 0.16 -8.54 -1.51
N GLY A 398 -0.61 -9.63 -1.39
CA GLY A 398 -1.23 -10.02 -0.13
C GLY A 398 -0.20 -10.34 0.96
N GLU A 399 0.94 -10.98 0.61
CA GLU A 399 2.05 -11.21 1.55
C GLU A 399 2.69 -9.90 2.00
N ILE A 400 2.90 -8.95 1.08
CA ILE A 400 3.42 -7.61 1.40
C ILE A 400 2.53 -6.93 2.42
N VAL A 401 1.22 -6.90 2.18
CA VAL A 401 0.24 -6.23 3.05
C VAL A 401 0.12 -6.95 4.39
N LEU A 402 0.05 -8.29 4.40
CA LEU A 402 0.01 -9.11 5.60
C LEU A 402 1.18 -8.78 6.54
N LEU A 403 2.40 -8.86 6.02
CA LEU A 403 3.60 -8.64 6.82
C LEU A 403 3.74 -7.17 7.25
N ALA A 404 3.31 -6.22 6.41
CA ALA A 404 3.29 -4.81 6.80
C ALA A 404 2.31 -4.55 7.95
N LYS A 405 1.12 -5.14 7.94
CA LYS A 405 0.15 -5.06 9.04
C LYS A 405 0.67 -5.72 10.33
N GLN A 406 1.30 -6.88 10.22
CA GLN A 406 1.90 -7.56 11.38
C GLN A 406 3.04 -6.73 12.00
N GLU A 407 3.91 -6.14 11.17
CA GLU A 407 4.96 -5.23 11.64
C GLU A 407 4.40 -3.94 12.25
N LEU A 408 3.30 -3.41 11.72
CA LEU A 408 2.64 -2.21 12.23
C LEU A 408 2.24 -2.37 13.69
N VAL A 409 1.61 -3.50 14.04
CA VAL A 409 1.13 -3.76 15.42
C VAL A 409 2.20 -4.34 16.33
N ALA A 410 3.30 -4.86 15.78
CA ALA A 410 4.38 -5.41 16.57
C ALA A 410 5.06 -4.34 17.43
N ILE A 411 5.51 -4.75 18.62
CA ILE A 411 6.39 -3.90 19.45
C ILE A 411 7.78 -3.92 18.82
N ALA A 412 8.26 -2.76 18.38
CA ALA A 412 9.50 -2.67 17.62
C ALA A 412 10.73 -3.14 18.42
N GLY A 413 10.80 -2.90 19.71
CA GLY A 413 11.91 -3.31 20.56
C GLY A 413 13.29 -3.02 19.93
N LYS A 414 14.33 -3.76 20.37
CA LYS A 414 15.68 -3.65 19.80
C LYS A 414 15.80 -4.24 18.37
N SER A 415 14.87 -5.10 17.98
CA SER A 415 14.86 -5.81 16.68
C SER A 415 14.15 -5.06 15.54
N GLY A 416 13.50 -3.93 15.82
CA GLY A 416 12.86 -3.10 14.80
C GLY A 416 13.85 -2.51 13.78
N SER A 417 13.36 -2.19 12.57
CA SER A 417 14.18 -1.48 11.57
C SER A 417 14.68 -0.13 12.13
N PRO A 418 15.82 0.41 11.64
CA PRO A 418 16.28 1.74 12.04
C PRO A 418 15.21 2.82 11.82
N ASN A 419 14.49 2.77 10.71
CA ASN A 419 13.40 3.71 10.41
C ASN A 419 12.25 3.56 11.42
N ARG A 420 11.84 2.32 11.74
CA ARG A 420 10.79 2.08 12.72
C ARG A 420 11.16 2.63 14.10
N ARG A 421 12.40 2.44 14.55
CA ARG A 421 12.85 3.01 15.84
C ARG A 421 12.82 4.53 15.83
N LEU A 422 13.25 5.15 14.71
CA LEU A 422 13.16 6.60 14.55
C LEU A 422 11.71 7.09 14.62
N LEU A 423 10.80 6.44 13.89
CA LEU A 423 9.37 6.77 13.90
C LEU A 423 8.77 6.65 15.31
N ASP A 424 9.09 5.57 16.03
CA ASP A 424 8.60 5.36 17.41
C ASP A 424 9.14 6.45 18.37
N GLN A 425 10.42 6.84 18.25
CA GLN A 425 11.02 7.91 19.07
C GLN A 425 10.38 9.27 18.81
N VAL A 426 10.19 9.58 17.53
CA VAL A 426 9.56 10.83 17.12
C VAL A 426 8.11 10.89 17.59
N ALA A 427 7.35 9.81 17.41
CA ALA A 427 5.96 9.75 17.85
C ALA A 427 5.83 9.87 19.38
N ALA A 428 6.77 9.32 20.14
CA ALA A 428 6.78 9.43 21.61
C ALA A 428 6.92 10.89 22.11
N VAL A 429 7.51 11.78 21.27
CA VAL A 429 7.71 13.20 21.62
C VAL A 429 6.64 14.10 20.98
N ALA A 430 6.25 13.79 19.72
CA ALA A 430 5.40 14.67 18.91
C ALA A 430 3.91 14.30 18.97
N SER A 431 3.54 13.09 19.45
CA SER A 431 2.13 12.72 19.57
C SER A 431 1.43 13.52 20.67
N PRO A 432 0.20 13.99 20.44
CA PRO A 432 -0.61 14.62 21.48
C PRO A 432 -0.86 13.71 22.70
N ASP A 433 -0.92 12.39 22.46
CA ASP A 433 -1.02 11.37 23.53
C ASP A 433 -0.19 10.13 23.16
N ALA A 434 1.03 10.08 23.72
CA ALA A 434 1.93 8.94 23.52
C ALA A 434 1.39 7.62 24.10
N GLY A 435 0.45 7.69 25.05
CA GLY A 435 -0.22 6.51 25.62
C GLY A 435 -1.11 5.77 24.63
N LEU A 436 -1.58 6.45 23.58
CA LEU A 436 -2.47 5.89 22.56
C LEU A 436 -1.74 5.37 21.31
N LEU A 437 -0.42 5.43 21.23
CA LEU A 437 0.35 5.00 20.03
C LEU A 437 0.17 3.51 19.69
N LYS A 438 -0.08 2.66 20.68
CA LYS A 438 -0.38 1.24 20.45
C LYS A 438 -1.75 1.06 19.83
N GLU A 439 -2.75 1.73 20.35
CA GLU A 439 -4.12 1.76 19.84
C GLU A 439 -4.17 2.36 18.45
N GLU A 440 -3.43 3.44 18.21
CA GLU A 440 -3.29 4.06 16.88
C GLU A 440 -2.80 3.05 15.85
N ARG A 441 -1.73 2.31 16.13
CA ARG A 441 -1.22 1.27 15.22
C ARG A 441 -2.23 0.14 15.01
N GLN A 442 -2.94 -0.26 16.06
CA GLN A 442 -3.98 -1.30 15.94
C GLN A 442 -5.14 -0.84 15.06
N GLU A 443 -5.63 0.39 15.22
CA GLU A 443 -6.68 0.96 14.38
C GLU A 443 -6.25 1.06 12.92
N HIS A 444 -4.99 1.47 12.66
CA HIS A 444 -4.45 1.50 11.30
C HIS A 444 -4.31 0.11 10.68
N SER A 445 -3.99 -0.92 11.46
CA SER A 445 -4.01 -2.31 10.99
C SER A 445 -5.41 -2.75 10.54
N TRP A 446 -6.46 -2.27 11.19
CA TRP A 446 -7.83 -2.57 10.78
C TRP A 446 -8.28 -1.74 9.58
N MET A 447 -7.99 -0.43 9.58
CA MET A 447 -8.53 0.48 8.56
C MET A 447 -7.87 0.36 7.19
N PHE A 448 -6.58 -0.02 7.10
CA PHE A 448 -5.96 -0.28 5.80
C PHE A 448 -6.43 -1.60 5.22
N ASN A 449 -7.11 -1.57 4.08
CA ASN A 449 -7.62 -2.75 3.40
C ASN A 449 -7.07 -2.84 1.98
N LEU A 450 -6.77 -4.05 1.54
CA LEU A 450 -6.37 -4.34 0.16
C LEU A 450 -7.62 -4.54 -0.70
N LEU A 451 -7.89 -3.59 -1.58
CA LEU A 451 -8.83 -3.74 -2.67
C LEU A 451 -8.07 -4.32 -3.86
N GLY A 452 -8.19 -5.62 -4.07
CA GLY A 452 -7.41 -6.37 -5.06
C GLY A 452 -7.28 -7.85 -4.71
N ASP A 453 -6.63 -8.58 -5.59
CA ASP A 453 -6.34 -10.00 -5.41
C ASP A 453 -5.13 -10.20 -4.45
N PRO A 454 -5.27 -10.89 -3.31
CA PRO A 454 -4.15 -11.13 -2.41
C PRO A 454 -3.07 -12.06 -3.00
N LEU A 455 -3.41 -12.85 -4.01
CA LEU A 455 -2.48 -13.73 -4.73
C LEU A 455 -1.79 -13.01 -5.91
N LEU A 456 -2.09 -11.73 -6.15
CA LEU A 456 -1.48 -10.97 -7.25
C LEU A 456 0.05 -10.99 -7.11
N LYS A 457 0.72 -11.58 -8.10
CA LYS A 457 2.19 -11.58 -8.16
C LYS A 457 2.68 -10.19 -8.55
N VAL A 458 3.57 -9.63 -7.72
CA VAL A 458 4.13 -8.31 -8.00
C VAL A 458 5.13 -8.41 -9.15
N ASN A 459 4.89 -7.65 -10.19
CA ASN A 459 5.62 -7.78 -11.46
C ASN A 459 6.98 -7.05 -11.42
N TYR A 460 7.88 -7.47 -10.51
CA TYR A 460 9.21 -6.89 -10.40
C TYR A 460 10.06 -7.10 -11.66
N PRO A 461 10.91 -6.11 -12.05
CA PRO A 461 12.00 -6.38 -12.99
C PRO A 461 13.03 -7.32 -12.36
N ASP A 462 13.70 -8.14 -13.16
CA ASP A 462 14.77 -9.01 -12.68
C ASP A 462 16.00 -8.19 -12.27
N GLY A 463 16.75 -8.66 -11.26
CA GLY A 463 17.94 -7.97 -10.76
C GLY A 463 19.22 -8.51 -11.37
N MET A 464 20.20 -7.62 -11.64
CA MET A 464 21.57 -8.01 -11.96
C MET A 464 22.58 -7.19 -11.18
N ARG A 465 23.80 -7.73 -11.08
CA ARG A 465 24.92 -7.01 -10.45
C ARG A 465 25.62 -6.12 -11.47
N VAL A 466 25.75 -4.84 -11.16
CA VAL A 466 26.55 -3.85 -11.91
C VAL A 466 27.79 -3.49 -11.11
N LYS A 467 28.93 -3.33 -11.78
CA LYS A 467 30.19 -2.89 -11.18
C LYS A 467 30.78 -1.75 -12.01
N CYS A 468 31.40 -0.79 -11.34
CA CYS A 468 32.19 0.28 -11.93
C CYS A 468 33.31 0.70 -10.96
N ALA A 469 34.21 1.56 -11.40
CA ALA A 469 35.16 2.21 -10.50
C ALA A 469 34.43 3.03 -9.44
N GLY A 470 34.93 3.04 -8.21
CA GLY A 470 34.33 3.81 -7.11
C GLY A 470 34.49 5.33 -7.30
N VAL A 471 35.48 5.77 -8.10
CA VAL A 471 35.76 7.16 -8.42
C VAL A 471 36.09 7.27 -9.90
N VAL A 472 35.66 8.34 -10.54
CA VAL A 472 36.01 8.76 -11.91
C VAL A 472 36.18 10.28 -11.93
N THR A 473 37.15 10.78 -12.71
CA THR A 473 37.34 12.22 -12.90
C THR A 473 36.40 12.74 -13.98
N HIS A 474 35.88 13.93 -13.81
CA HIS A 474 35.04 14.60 -14.82
C HIS A 474 35.75 14.67 -16.20
N GLY A 475 35.06 14.25 -17.25
CA GLY A 475 35.59 14.15 -18.61
C GLY A 475 36.35 12.85 -18.92
N GLU A 476 36.46 11.92 -17.96
CA GLU A 476 37.04 10.59 -18.17
C GLU A 476 35.98 9.53 -18.50
N LYS A 477 36.45 8.39 -19.01
CA LYS A 477 35.59 7.24 -19.31
C LYS A 477 35.45 6.35 -18.07
N LEU A 478 34.22 6.19 -17.62
CA LEU A 478 33.83 5.21 -16.60
C LEU A 478 33.58 3.86 -17.24
N ARG A 479 34.37 2.85 -16.87
CA ARG A 479 34.13 1.47 -17.28
C ARG A 479 33.06 0.84 -16.42
N VAL A 480 31.93 0.46 -17.05
CA VAL A 480 30.79 -0.23 -16.43
C VAL A 480 30.81 -1.69 -16.87
N THR A 481 30.79 -2.62 -15.91
CA THR A 481 30.78 -4.06 -16.18
C THR A 481 29.59 -4.73 -15.52
N PHE A 482 29.00 -5.69 -16.24
CA PHE A 482 27.86 -6.48 -15.76
C PHE A 482 27.83 -7.82 -16.50
N ASP A 483 27.17 -8.81 -15.88
CA ASP A 483 26.90 -10.09 -16.53
C ASP A 483 25.44 -10.06 -17.03
N ALA A 484 25.26 -9.99 -18.34
CA ALA A 484 23.94 -9.90 -18.97
C ALA A 484 23.28 -11.28 -18.94
N PRO A 485 22.14 -11.44 -18.22
CA PRO A 485 21.46 -12.74 -18.15
C PRO A 485 20.59 -13.02 -19.39
N ILE A 486 20.37 -12.01 -20.23
CA ILE A 486 19.51 -12.08 -21.42
C ILE A 486 20.13 -11.32 -22.60
N VAL A 487 19.74 -11.70 -23.81
CA VAL A 487 19.99 -10.92 -25.02
C VAL A 487 19.02 -9.76 -25.11
N GLY A 488 19.50 -8.57 -25.46
CA GLY A 488 18.63 -7.40 -25.63
C GLY A 488 19.38 -6.08 -25.77
N ALA A 489 18.61 -4.99 -25.79
CA ALA A 489 19.13 -3.64 -25.77
C ALA A 489 19.43 -3.21 -24.33
N ALA A 490 20.68 -2.95 -23.99
CA ALA A 490 21.09 -2.40 -22.72
C ALA A 490 21.14 -0.86 -22.80
N VAL A 491 20.54 -0.17 -21.83
CA VAL A 491 20.70 1.25 -21.59
C VAL A 491 21.51 1.43 -20.32
N ILE A 492 22.66 2.11 -20.43
CA ILE A 492 23.56 2.42 -19.33
C ILE A 492 23.45 3.92 -19.07
N GLU A 493 23.04 4.27 -17.86
CA GLU A 493 22.78 5.66 -17.46
C GLU A 493 23.70 6.04 -16.30
N VAL A 494 24.19 7.27 -16.30
CA VAL A 494 24.73 7.95 -15.11
C VAL A 494 23.68 8.96 -14.67
N VAL A 495 23.23 8.84 -13.43
CA VAL A 495 22.12 9.64 -12.90
C VAL A 495 22.48 10.27 -11.56
N THR A 496 21.82 11.37 -11.21
CA THR A 496 21.97 11.98 -9.87
C THR A 496 21.49 11.00 -8.79
N GLN A 497 22.04 11.16 -7.59
CA GLN A 497 21.49 10.52 -6.40
C GLN A 497 20.04 11.00 -6.19
N ARG A 498 19.15 10.09 -5.80
CA ARG A 498 17.74 10.43 -5.54
C ARG A 498 17.60 11.54 -4.52
N GLY A 499 16.75 12.52 -4.81
CA GLY A 499 16.54 13.71 -3.99
C GLY A 499 17.56 14.83 -4.20
N VAL A 500 18.49 14.67 -5.15
CA VAL A 500 19.41 15.71 -5.61
C VAL A 500 18.98 16.15 -7.01
N LEU A 501 18.75 17.43 -7.20
CA LEU A 501 18.44 18.00 -8.51
C LEU A 501 19.70 18.03 -9.37
N ARG A 502 19.53 17.77 -10.68
CA ARG A 502 20.63 17.81 -11.65
C ARG A 502 21.17 19.23 -11.82
N GLU A 503 20.27 20.20 -11.85
CA GLU A 503 20.60 21.62 -11.99
C GLU A 503 19.88 22.42 -10.90
N PRO A 504 20.49 23.53 -10.42
CA PRO A 504 19.77 24.48 -9.57
C PRO A 504 18.59 25.08 -10.33
N LEU A 505 17.42 25.05 -9.73
CA LEU A 505 16.22 25.64 -10.31
C LEU A 505 15.97 27.04 -9.76
N ILE A 506 15.15 27.81 -10.47
CA ILE A 506 14.80 29.19 -10.09
C ILE A 506 14.01 29.13 -8.77
N GLU A 507 14.40 30.00 -7.84
CA GLU A 507 13.65 30.16 -6.59
C GLU A 507 12.25 30.72 -6.87
N ARG A 508 11.24 29.97 -6.49
CA ARG A 508 9.84 30.34 -6.69
C ARG A 508 9.37 31.26 -5.56
N ASN A 509 9.24 32.54 -5.89
CA ASN A 509 8.95 33.63 -4.95
C ASN A 509 7.52 34.17 -5.16
N VAL A 510 6.78 34.42 -4.05
CA VAL A 510 5.42 34.97 -4.06
C VAL A 510 5.35 36.34 -4.74
N ASP A 511 6.32 37.24 -4.49
CA ASP A 511 6.29 38.57 -5.03
C ASP A 511 6.56 38.57 -6.54
N ALA A 512 7.47 37.71 -7.00
CA ALA A 512 7.69 37.49 -8.43
C ALA A 512 6.42 36.97 -9.14
N VAL A 513 5.73 36.01 -8.55
CA VAL A 513 4.46 35.45 -9.08
C VAL A 513 3.40 36.54 -9.19
N ARG A 514 3.26 37.42 -8.18
CA ARG A 514 2.29 38.52 -8.17
C ARG A 514 2.64 39.65 -9.15
N ALA A 515 3.93 39.90 -9.35
CA ALA A 515 4.41 40.93 -10.30
C ALA A 515 4.30 40.49 -11.77
N THR A 516 4.16 39.18 -12.02
CA THR A 516 4.09 38.63 -13.39
C THR A 516 2.66 38.74 -13.94
N LEU A 517 2.52 39.06 -15.23
CA LEU A 517 1.25 39.05 -15.94
C LEU A 517 0.57 37.67 -15.84
N GLU A 518 -0.74 37.65 -15.79
CA GLU A 518 -1.53 36.41 -15.63
C GLU A 518 -1.16 35.38 -16.70
N SER A 519 -0.98 35.76 -17.95
CA SER A 519 -0.62 34.89 -19.08
C SER A 519 0.75 34.19 -18.93
N ASP A 520 1.69 34.83 -18.21
CA ASP A 520 3.07 34.35 -18.08
C ASP A 520 3.41 33.83 -16.68
N ARG A 521 2.47 33.93 -15.75
CA ARG A 521 2.67 33.67 -14.31
C ARG A 521 3.23 32.29 -14.00
N TRP A 522 2.81 31.27 -14.74
CA TRP A 522 3.19 29.88 -14.53
C TRP A 522 4.03 29.30 -15.68
N LYS A 523 4.53 30.17 -16.57
CA LYS A 523 5.38 29.77 -17.67
C LYS A 523 6.70 29.18 -17.16
N GLY A 524 7.11 28.05 -17.74
CA GLY A 524 8.33 27.34 -17.36
C GLY A 524 8.18 26.37 -16.18
N TYR A 525 7.07 26.43 -15.41
CA TYR A 525 6.90 25.57 -14.23
C TYR A 525 6.81 24.09 -14.59
N SER A 526 6.12 23.74 -15.68
CA SER A 526 5.98 22.34 -16.11
C SER A 526 7.27 21.82 -16.74
N GLU A 527 8.05 22.66 -17.42
CA GLU A 527 9.39 22.32 -17.90
C GLU A 527 10.36 22.09 -16.74
N GLU A 528 10.34 22.93 -15.70
CA GLU A 528 11.13 22.74 -14.48
C GLU A 528 10.71 21.45 -13.74
N TYR A 529 9.43 21.13 -13.72
CA TYR A 529 8.92 19.88 -13.14
C TYR A 529 9.48 18.65 -13.88
N GLU A 530 9.52 18.68 -15.20
CA GLU A 530 10.11 17.57 -15.98
C GLU A 530 11.62 17.47 -15.72
N MET A 531 12.34 18.61 -15.68
CA MET A 531 13.78 18.62 -15.35
C MET A 531 14.05 18.09 -13.93
N ALA A 532 13.21 18.45 -12.95
CA ALA A 532 13.34 17.95 -11.57
C ALA A 532 13.14 16.44 -11.47
N ASN A 533 12.32 15.86 -12.34
CA ASN A 533 12.05 14.42 -12.41
C ASN A 533 13.00 13.67 -13.39
N ASP A 534 13.86 14.38 -14.14
CA ASP A 534 14.88 13.77 -14.99
C ASP A 534 16.24 13.70 -14.27
N PRO A 535 16.64 12.54 -13.74
CA PRO A 535 17.93 12.39 -13.06
C PRO A 535 19.11 12.11 -14.01
N VAL A 536 18.88 11.96 -15.33
CA VAL A 536 19.85 11.41 -16.27
C VAL A 536 20.86 12.44 -16.75
N TRP A 537 22.15 12.24 -16.45
CA TRP A 537 23.26 13.02 -17.00
C TRP A 537 23.73 12.50 -18.35
N VAL A 538 23.93 11.18 -18.41
CA VAL A 538 24.48 10.49 -19.58
C VAL A 538 23.71 9.20 -19.80
N SER A 539 23.41 8.88 -21.05
CA SER A 539 22.76 7.62 -21.44
C SER A 539 23.46 7.04 -22.66
N VAL A 540 23.82 5.75 -22.58
CA VAL A 540 24.45 5.01 -23.65
C VAL A 540 23.65 3.75 -23.94
N ARG A 541 23.29 3.52 -25.20
CA ARG A 541 22.57 2.31 -25.63
C ARG A 541 23.52 1.35 -26.36
N ARG A 542 23.43 0.05 -26.06
CA ARG A 542 24.18 -1.03 -26.68
C ARG A 542 23.34 -2.29 -26.82
N GLU A 543 23.52 -3.04 -27.89
CA GLU A 543 23.01 -4.40 -27.99
C GLU A 543 23.97 -5.33 -27.23
N VAL A 544 23.42 -6.22 -26.40
CA VAL A 544 24.18 -7.14 -25.56
C VAL A 544 23.76 -8.59 -25.79
N GLN A 545 24.73 -9.47 -25.67
CA GLN A 545 24.53 -10.92 -25.66
C GLN A 545 24.60 -11.42 -24.21
N VAL A 546 24.15 -12.65 -23.96
CA VAL A 546 24.29 -13.30 -22.65
C VAL A 546 25.78 -13.43 -22.29
N GLY A 547 26.10 -13.11 -21.04
CA GLY A 547 27.46 -13.21 -20.49
C GLY A 547 28.08 -11.85 -20.15
N PRO A 548 29.39 -11.84 -19.89
CA PRO A 548 30.11 -10.66 -19.42
C PRO A 548 30.10 -9.52 -20.43
N GLN A 549 29.74 -8.32 -19.97
CA GLN A 549 29.70 -7.09 -20.77
C GLN A 549 30.59 -6.03 -20.12
N SER A 550 31.20 -5.19 -20.98
CA SER A 550 31.99 -4.03 -20.57
C SER A 550 31.67 -2.85 -21.49
N VAL A 551 31.22 -1.74 -20.91
CA VAL A 551 30.84 -0.52 -21.65
C VAL A 551 31.55 0.66 -21.02
N ASP A 552 32.26 1.44 -21.83
CA ASP A 552 32.86 2.71 -21.41
C ASP A 552 31.85 3.85 -21.63
N VAL A 553 31.54 4.60 -20.56
CA VAL A 553 30.63 5.75 -20.52
C VAL A 553 31.46 7.01 -20.25
N LEU A 554 31.40 7.98 -21.14
CA LEU A 554 32.06 9.27 -20.94
C LEU A 554 31.27 10.09 -19.90
N VAL A 555 31.95 10.54 -18.84
CA VAL A 555 31.31 11.30 -17.75
C VAL A 555 31.75 12.77 -17.87
N ASP A 556 31.20 13.45 -18.87
CA ASP A 556 31.55 14.84 -19.21
C ASP A 556 30.51 15.89 -18.77
N ASN A 557 29.26 15.47 -18.52
CA ASN A 557 28.19 16.38 -18.13
C ASN A 557 27.69 16.16 -16.70
N ALA A 558 28.18 15.13 -15.97
CA ALA A 558 27.73 14.87 -14.62
C ALA A 558 28.39 15.82 -13.61
N SER A 559 27.61 16.34 -12.68
CA SER A 559 28.14 17.16 -11.59
C SER A 559 29.04 16.35 -10.68
N SER A 560 30.00 17.04 -10.02
CA SER A 560 30.85 16.45 -8.98
C SER A 560 29.99 15.88 -7.84
N GLY A 561 30.48 14.80 -7.21
CA GLY A 561 29.82 14.17 -6.09
C GLY A 561 29.35 12.74 -6.37
N LEU A 562 28.49 12.22 -5.50
CA LEU A 562 27.97 10.85 -5.60
C LEU A 562 26.92 10.76 -6.70
N GLN A 563 27.20 9.90 -7.69
CA GLN A 563 26.28 9.58 -8.79
C GLN A 563 25.96 8.07 -8.78
N ILE A 564 24.92 7.71 -9.51
CA ILE A 564 24.48 6.32 -9.65
C ILE A 564 24.64 5.90 -11.11
N VAL A 565 25.27 4.75 -11.32
CA VAL A 565 25.26 4.06 -12.60
C VAL A 565 24.09 3.08 -12.61
N ARG A 566 23.21 3.19 -13.59
CA ARG A 566 22.11 2.25 -13.80
C ARG A 566 22.29 1.51 -15.11
N VAL A 567 21.95 0.23 -15.12
CA VAL A 567 21.92 -0.59 -16.33
C VAL A 567 20.55 -1.26 -16.43
N VAL A 568 19.92 -1.10 -17.57
CA VAL A 568 18.60 -1.68 -17.87
C VAL A 568 18.73 -2.46 -19.18
N ILE A 569 18.38 -3.76 -19.16
CA ILE A 569 18.37 -4.61 -20.37
C ILE A 569 16.93 -4.93 -20.74
N TYR A 570 16.56 -4.54 -21.95
CA TYR A 570 15.26 -4.80 -22.56
C TYR A 570 15.33 -6.05 -23.41
N GLY A 571 14.86 -7.18 -22.90
CA GLY A 571 14.74 -8.44 -23.64
C GLY A 571 13.33 -8.65 -24.23
N LYS A 572 13.15 -9.73 -24.97
CA LYS A 572 11.83 -10.05 -25.57
C LYS A 572 10.75 -10.36 -24.53
N ARG A 573 11.11 -10.93 -23.39
CA ARG A 573 10.16 -11.40 -22.35
C ARG A 573 10.57 -11.00 -20.93
N GLN A 574 11.63 -10.24 -20.77
CA GLN A 574 12.18 -9.89 -19.46
C GLN A 574 12.73 -8.47 -19.48
N LEU A 575 12.62 -7.79 -18.35
CA LEU A 575 13.29 -6.55 -18.05
C LEU A 575 14.25 -6.81 -16.90
N VAL A 576 15.54 -6.53 -17.10
CA VAL A 576 16.58 -6.72 -16.10
C VAL A 576 17.21 -5.40 -15.73
N ILE A 577 17.33 -5.11 -14.44
CA ILE A 577 17.86 -3.84 -13.94
C ILE A 577 18.98 -4.07 -12.91
N GLY A 578 19.92 -3.14 -12.85
CA GLY A 578 20.95 -3.12 -11.82
C GLY A 578 21.53 -1.72 -11.63
N SER A 579 22.23 -1.51 -10.53
CA SER A 579 22.88 -0.22 -10.26
C SER A 579 24.17 -0.38 -9.46
N ALA A 580 25.05 0.62 -9.58
CA ALA A 580 26.27 0.79 -8.80
C ALA A 580 26.46 2.28 -8.45
N ARG A 581 27.27 2.57 -7.46
CA ARG A 581 27.61 3.94 -7.04
C ARG A 581 28.99 4.33 -7.57
N VAL A 582 29.12 5.58 -7.96
CA VAL A 582 30.39 6.19 -8.40
C VAL A 582 30.48 7.61 -7.85
N PHE A 583 31.66 8.03 -7.42
CA PHE A 583 31.95 9.41 -7.06
C PHE A 583 32.63 10.10 -8.27
N VAL A 584 32.02 11.19 -8.76
CA VAL A 584 32.61 12.01 -9.82
C VAL A 584 33.45 13.11 -9.16
N ALA A 585 34.77 13.03 -9.37
CA ALA A 585 35.70 14.03 -8.86
C ALA A 585 35.85 15.18 -9.86
N GLU A 586 36.08 16.39 -9.37
CA GLU A 586 36.50 17.54 -10.19
C GLU A 586 37.88 17.26 -10.78
N ARG A 587 38.20 17.96 -11.89
CA ARG A 587 39.54 17.89 -12.49
C ARG A 587 40.59 18.57 -11.61
#